data_259f69ded528bc76a02a1bfbbf29d753
#
_entry.id   259f69ded528bc76a02a1bfbbf29d753
#
_cell.length_a   1.000
_cell.length_b   1.000
_cell.length_c   1.000
_cell.angle_alpha   90.00
_cell.angle_beta   90.00
_cell.angle_gamma   90.00
#
_symmetry.space_group_name_H-M   'P 1'
#
loop_
_entity.id
_entity.type
_entity.pdbx_description
1 polymer ?
#
loop_
_entity_poly.entity_id
_entity_poly.type
_entity_poly.pdbx_seq_one_letter_code
_entity_poly.pdbx_strand_id
1 'polypeptide(L)'
;MIRAAKDYAADLKLVENAKSNLQSVKDILEAVPQIGVEFEDPTVSLEKKHLVIDRVFPKEIRNFLKVLCDNGDFGLLDEIEQAYMELTKTPEKVEAQAELTYVTPPTTEQMERIRLFLAKECNNPDIKIVGKEDASIKSGFIIRVGNKEYDWSEQGRIDQLQKHINQSLSGKKLATVSEESIISILRADIADFELAAKDKEIGVVNWVGDGIANVDGIDHAFYGEIVLFDCGVKGMVQDVRRDEIGVILFGRDTEIKEGSRVVRTGKMAGIPVGDAFLGRIVDALGAPIDGQGDIAQDGYRPIENPAPSIVDRKSVSVPMETGILSIDSMFPIGRGQRELIIGDRQTGKTSIAMDTILNQKGKDVVCVYVAIGQKASTIAKLVNTLKKNDALDYTIVVAATASDPAPLQYIAPYAGTALAEYFMYQGKDVLIVYDDLSKHAVAYRAISLLLERSPGREAYPGDVFYLHSRLLERSSRVTAEAGGGSITALPIIETQAGDVSAYIPTNVISITDGQIYLESELFFAGQRPAVNVGLSVSRVGGAAQTKAMKKAAGSIRIDLAQYREMEVFTQFASDLDNATKEQLQHGHVLMELLKQPLC
;
A
#
# COMPACT_ATOMS: atom_id res chain seq x y z
N MET A 1 -11.59 -20.49 16.41
CA MET A 1 -10.72 -21.61 16.83
C MET A 1 -9.33 -21.05 17.02
N ILE A 2 -8.71 -21.25 18.15
CA ILE A 2 -7.44 -20.59 18.50
C ILE A 2 -6.34 -21.11 17.58
N ARG A 3 -5.56 -20.23 16.96
CA ARG A 3 -4.46 -20.57 16.02
C ARG A 3 -3.48 -21.59 16.61
N ALA A 4 -3.15 -21.45 17.91
CA ALA A 4 -2.30 -22.39 18.63
C ALA A 4 -2.83 -23.84 18.61
N ALA A 5 -4.15 -24.08 18.69
CA ALA A 5 -4.71 -25.41 18.67
C ALA A 5 -4.51 -26.12 17.31
N LYS A 6 -4.58 -25.39 16.19
CA LYS A 6 -4.31 -25.95 14.86
C LYS A 6 -2.84 -26.32 14.66
N ASP A 7 -1.92 -25.51 15.18
CA ASP A 7 -0.48 -25.78 15.10
C ASP A 7 -0.11 -27.02 15.91
N TYR A 8 -0.64 -27.14 17.14
CA TYR A 8 -0.47 -28.34 17.97
C TYR A 8 -1.11 -29.59 17.35
N ALA A 9 -2.26 -29.44 16.68
CA ALA A 9 -2.90 -30.56 15.99
C ALA A 9 -2.06 -31.06 14.78
N ALA A 10 -1.34 -30.17 14.12
CA ALA A 10 -0.41 -30.53 13.05
C ALA A 10 0.80 -31.33 13.60
N ASP A 11 1.36 -30.89 14.74
CA ASP A 11 2.47 -31.59 15.41
C ASP A 11 2.00 -32.97 15.94
N LEU A 12 0.76 -33.09 16.38
CA LEU A 12 0.20 -34.34 16.85
C LEU A 12 0.10 -35.42 15.75
N LYS A 13 0.06 -35.06 14.47
CA LYS A 13 0.17 -36.02 13.35
C LYS A 13 1.49 -36.78 13.31
N LEU A 14 2.55 -36.25 13.93
CA LEU A 14 3.85 -36.88 14.01
C LEU A 14 3.94 -37.93 15.13
N VAL A 15 2.93 -37.99 16.01
CA VAL A 15 2.87 -38.93 17.12
C VAL A 15 2.23 -40.23 16.64
N GLU A 16 2.91 -41.37 16.88
CA GLU A 16 2.37 -42.68 16.54
C GLU A 16 1.06 -42.95 17.34
N ASN A 17 0.04 -43.45 16.65
CA ASN A 17 -1.27 -43.76 17.23
C ASN A 17 -1.90 -42.59 18.01
N ALA A 18 -1.72 -41.34 17.52
CA ALA A 18 -2.14 -40.12 18.19
C ALA A 18 -3.60 -40.14 18.67
N LYS A 19 -4.54 -40.63 17.85
CA LYS A 19 -5.95 -40.73 18.20
C LYS A 19 -6.21 -41.62 19.42
N SER A 20 -5.57 -42.81 19.49
CA SER A 20 -5.71 -43.74 20.62
C SER A 20 -5.04 -43.18 21.87
N ASN A 21 -3.90 -42.52 21.71
CA ASN A 21 -3.15 -41.92 22.81
C ASN A 21 -3.90 -40.72 23.41
N LEU A 22 -4.54 -39.87 22.57
CA LEU A 22 -5.39 -38.77 23.04
C LEU A 22 -6.59 -39.29 23.84
N GLN A 23 -7.26 -40.35 23.36
CA GLN A 23 -8.37 -40.95 24.10
C GLN A 23 -7.88 -41.46 25.46
N SER A 24 -6.72 -42.11 25.52
CA SER A 24 -6.14 -42.56 26.80
C SER A 24 -5.81 -41.42 27.75
N VAL A 25 -5.37 -40.27 27.21
CA VAL A 25 -5.12 -39.06 28.01
C VAL A 25 -6.41 -38.55 28.62
N LYS A 26 -7.49 -38.47 27.84
CA LYS A 26 -8.83 -38.06 28.35
C LYS A 26 -9.37 -39.01 29.41
N ASP A 27 -9.31 -40.30 29.15
CA ASP A 27 -9.76 -41.31 30.11
C ASP A 27 -9.04 -41.17 31.47
N ILE A 28 -7.75 -40.84 31.45
CA ILE A 28 -6.96 -40.59 32.67
C ILE A 28 -7.38 -39.26 33.33
N LEU A 29 -7.62 -38.20 32.58
CA LEU A 29 -8.05 -36.92 33.12
C LEU A 29 -9.47 -36.97 33.65
N GLU A 30 -10.36 -37.74 33.04
CA GLU A 30 -11.71 -38.00 33.58
C GLU A 30 -11.66 -38.81 34.86
N ALA A 31 -10.77 -39.81 34.95
CA ALA A 31 -10.60 -40.61 36.17
C ALA A 31 -9.99 -39.81 37.34
N VAL A 32 -9.10 -38.83 37.02
CA VAL A 32 -8.43 -38.01 38.03
C VAL A 32 -8.39 -36.53 37.57
N PRO A 33 -9.52 -35.78 37.69
CA PRO A 33 -9.63 -34.42 37.22
C PRO A 33 -8.61 -33.44 37.83
N GLN A 34 -8.11 -33.75 39.03
CA GLN A 34 -7.10 -32.93 39.71
C GLN A 34 -5.79 -32.79 38.91
N ILE A 35 -5.44 -33.78 38.09
CA ILE A 35 -4.23 -33.73 37.25
C ILE A 35 -4.34 -32.57 36.22
N GLY A 36 -5.50 -32.39 35.58
CA GLY A 36 -5.75 -31.30 34.65
C GLY A 36 -5.60 -29.93 35.29
N VAL A 37 -6.22 -29.75 36.47
CA VAL A 37 -6.14 -28.49 37.24
C VAL A 37 -4.69 -28.16 37.63
N GLU A 38 -3.93 -29.15 38.08
CA GLU A 38 -2.53 -28.98 38.47
C GLU A 38 -1.64 -28.66 37.26
N PHE A 39 -1.96 -29.17 36.06
CA PHE A 39 -1.22 -28.88 34.86
C PHE A 39 -1.46 -27.45 34.31
N GLU A 40 -2.63 -26.90 34.58
CA GLU A 40 -2.96 -25.49 34.23
C GLU A 40 -2.42 -24.49 35.29
N ASP A 41 -2.19 -24.93 36.54
CA ASP A 41 -1.73 -24.04 37.59
C ASP A 41 -0.27 -23.59 37.38
N PRO A 42 -0.03 -22.27 37.21
CA PRO A 42 1.32 -21.74 37.01
C PRO A 42 2.19 -21.81 38.27
N THR A 43 1.62 -22.09 39.44
CA THR A 43 2.38 -22.20 40.71
C THR A 43 3.08 -23.56 40.86
N VAL A 44 2.65 -24.56 40.11
CA VAL A 44 3.25 -25.89 40.10
C VAL A 44 4.48 -25.91 39.18
N SER A 45 5.63 -26.32 39.72
CA SER A 45 6.88 -26.34 38.96
C SER A 45 6.82 -27.34 37.78
N LEU A 46 7.39 -26.95 36.63
CA LEU A 46 7.44 -27.77 35.40
C LEU A 46 8.06 -29.15 35.65
N GLU A 47 9.07 -29.24 36.51
CA GLU A 47 9.69 -30.53 36.88
C GLU A 47 8.68 -31.51 37.49
N LYS A 48 7.79 -31.03 38.34
CA LYS A 48 6.72 -31.86 38.93
C LYS A 48 5.69 -32.29 37.90
N LYS A 49 5.30 -31.35 37.01
CA LYS A 49 4.37 -31.67 35.91
C LYS A 49 4.98 -32.73 34.98
N HIS A 50 6.22 -32.60 34.59
CA HIS A 50 6.94 -33.59 33.76
C HIS A 50 7.07 -34.94 34.41
N LEU A 51 7.34 -34.98 35.73
CA LEU A 51 7.42 -36.23 36.49
C LEU A 51 6.08 -37.01 36.49
N VAL A 52 4.97 -36.28 36.61
CA VAL A 52 3.64 -36.88 36.54
C VAL A 52 3.34 -37.40 35.14
N ILE A 53 3.67 -36.61 34.12
CA ILE A 53 3.52 -37.03 32.72
C ILE A 53 4.31 -38.32 32.42
N ASP A 54 5.55 -38.39 32.88
CA ASP A 54 6.40 -39.57 32.64
C ASP A 54 5.92 -40.85 33.36
N ARG A 55 5.16 -40.71 34.44
CA ARG A 55 4.66 -41.85 35.22
C ARG A 55 3.26 -42.31 34.83
N VAL A 56 2.41 -41.42 34.40
CA VAL A 56 0.98 -41.64 34.24
C VAL A 56 0.56 -41.87 32.80
N PHE A 57 1.18 -41.11 31.85
CA PHE A 57 0.71 -41.12 30.48
C PHE A 57 1.54 -42.06 29.54
N PRO A 58 0.95 -42.51 28.39
CA PRO A 58 1.64 -43.31 27.39
C PRO A 58 2.92 -42.64 26.86
N LYS A 59 3.96 -43.43 26.58
CA LYS A 59 5.30 -42.94 26.20
C LYS A 59 5.26 -42.06 24.96
N GLU A 60 4.46 -42.42 23.99
CA GLU A 60 4.37 -41.84 22.66
C GLU A 60 3.89 -40.38 22.69
N ILE A 61 3.02 -40.03 23.66
CA ILE A 61 2.41 -38.69 23.75
C ILE A 61 3.07 -37.79 24.82
N ARG A 62 3.98 -38.32 25.64
CA ARG A 62 4.60 -37.58 26.77
C ARG A 62 5.27 -36.28 26.35
N ASN A 63 6.05 -36.33 25.27
CA ASN A 63 6.75 -35.14 24.78
C ASN A 63 5.77 -34.04 24.35
N PHE A 64 4.69 -34.44 23.72
CA PHE A 64 3.63 -33.50 23.33
C PHE A 64 2.96 -32.85 24.56
N LEU A 65 2.59 -33.64 25.56
CA LEU A 65 1.99 -33.12 26.82
C LEU A 65 2.96 -32.23 27.61
N LYS A 66 4.27 -32.54 27.59
CA LYS A 66 5.29 -31.67 28.21
C LYS A 66 5.37 -30.31 27.51
N VAL A 67 5.35 -30.28 26.18
CA VAL A 67 5.34 -29.02 25.40
C VAL A 67 4.09 -28.18 25.73
N LEU A 68 2.91 -28.80 25.85
CA LEU A 68 1.70 -28.09 26.28
C LEU A 68 1.83 -27.49 27.69
N CYS A 69 2.43 -28.24 28.64
CA CYS A 69 2.66 -27.73 29.98
C CYS A 69 3.72 -26.62 30.03
N ASP A 70 4.79 -26.75 29.23
CA ASP A 70 5.88 -25.76 29.15
C ASP A 70 5.38 -24.41 28.59
N ASN A 71 4.44 -24.45 27.65
CA ASN A 71 3.82 -23.27 27.05
C ASN A 71 2.62 -22.74 27.85
N GLY A 72 2.12 -23.48 28.84
CA GLY A 72 0.93 -23.11 29.59
C GLY A 72 -0.40 -23.33 28.84
N ASP A 73 -0.35 -24.11 27.76
CA ASP A 73 -1.48 -24.31 26.82
C ASP A 73 -2.23 -25.63 27.07
N PHE A 74 -2.06 -26.25 28.24
CA PHE A 74 -2.68 -27.55 28.55
C PHE A 74 -4.20 -27.51 28.50
N GLY A 75 -4.82 -26.39 28.85
CA GLY A 75 -6.26 -26.16 28.77
C GLY A 75 -6.85 -26.19 27.35
N LEU A 76 -6.00 -26.12 26.29
CA LEU A 76 -6.43 -26.20 24.90
C LEU A 76 -6.58 -27.65 24.38
N LEU A 77 -6.43 -28.66 25.23
CA LEU A 77 -6.39 -30.08 24.83
C LEU A 77 -7.65 -30.51 24.05
N ASP A 78 -8.83 -30.05 24.45
CA ASP A 78 -10.09 -30.36 23.77
C ASP A 78 -10.18 -29.70 22.38
N GLU A 79 -9.73 -28.47 22.26
CA GLU A 79 -9.68 -27.73 20.99
C GLU A 79 -8.65 -28.35 20.04
N ILE A 80 -7.51 -28.79 20.58
CA ILE A 80 -6.47 -29.50 19.81
C ILE A 80 -7.00 -30.83 19.27
N GLU A 81 -7.76 -31.58 20.07
CA GLU A 81 -8.38 -32.82 19.60
C GLU A 81 -9.40 -32.55 18.48
N GLN A 82 -10.26 -31.53 18.63
CA GLN A 82 -11.21 -31.16 17.57
C GLN A 82 -10.47 -30.79 16.28
N ALA A 83 -9.44 -29.96 16.37
CA ALA A 83 -8.61 -29.59 15.23
C ALA A 83 -7.90 -30.80 14.61
N TYR A 84 -7.39 -31.75 15.43
CA TYR A 84 -6.79 -32.97 14.97
C TYR A 84 -7.78 -33.90 14.26
N MET A 85 -9.00 -34.03 14.79
CA MET A 85 -10.08 -34.79 14.15
C MET A 85 -10.49 -34.19 12.80
N GLU A 86 -10.52 -32.86 12.68
CA GLU A 86 -10.76 -32.17 11.41
C GLU A 86 -9.61 -32.40 10.42
N LEU A 87 -8.38 -32.28 10.87
CA LEU A 87 -7.18 -32.50 10.04
C LEU A 87 -6.95 -33.97 9.63
N THR A 88 -7.50 -34.94 10.37
CA THR A 88 -7.37 -36.38 10.12
C THR A 88 -8.63 -37.00 9.54
N LYS A 89 -9.73 -36.23 9.43
CA LYS A 89 -10.81 -36.64 8.55
C LYS A 89 -10.16 -36.84 7.19
N THR A 90 -9.96 -38.09 6.81
CA THR A 90 -9.71 -38.46 5.40
C THR A 90 -10.75 -37.68 4.65
N PRO A 91 -10.41 -36.90 3.61
CA PRO A 91 -11.44 -36.36 2.77
C PRO A 91 -12.27 -37.59 2.39
N GLU A 92 -13.51 -37.70 2.91
CA GLU A 92 -14.49 -38.50 2.25
C GLU A 92 -14.29 -38.11 0.82
N LYS A 93 -14.11 -39.08 -0.12
CA LYS A 93 -14.12 -38.81 -1.53
C LYS A 93 -15.35 -37.93 -1.73
N VAL A 94 -15.15 -36.61 -1.64
CA VAL A 94 -16.14 -35.68 -2.11
C VAL A 94 -16.19 -36.04 -3.56
N GLU A 95 -17.27 -36.72 -3.96
CA GLU A 95 -17.53 -37.00 -5.34
C GLU A 95 -17.33 -35.66 -6.01
N ALA A 96 -16.26 -35.51 -6.77
CA ALA A 96 -15.93 -34.23 -7.39
C ALA A 96 -17.13 -33.85 -8.23
N GLN A 97 -17.94 -32.93 -7.73
CA GLN A 97 -19.14 -32.46 -8.42
C GLN A 97 -18.71 -31.30 -9.31
N ALA A 98 -19.03 -31.42 -10.59
CA ALA A 98 -18.91 -30.35 -11.55
C ALA A 98 -20.28 -29.70 -11.72
N GLU A 99 -20.42 -28.42 -11.49
CA GLU A 99 -21.62 -27.65 -11.80
C GLU A 99 -21.55 -27.17 -13.26
N LEU A 100 -22.49 -27.58 -14.10
CA LEU A 100 -22.62 -27.16 -15.49
C LEU A 100 -23.78 -26.18 -15.60
N THR A 101 -23.50 -24.90 -15.79
CA THR A 101 -24.52 -23.87 -16.02
C THR A 101 -24.71 -23.65 -17.53
N TYR A 102 -25.94 -23.69 -18.04
CA TYR A 102 -26.25 -23.56 -19.45
C TYR A 102 -27.57 -22.82 -19.68
N VAL A 103 -27.76 -22.31 -20.91
CA VAL A 103 -29.04 -21.72 -21.37
C VAL A 103 -29.88 -22.79 -22.07
N THR A 104 -29.23 -23.60 -22.92
CA THR A 104 -29.88 -24.71 -23.63
C THR A 104 -29.21 -26.00 -23.19
N PRO A 105 -29.98 -27.02 -22.79
CA PRO A 105 -29.41 -28.30 -22.35
C PRO A 105 -28.44 -28.87 -23.38
N PRO A 106 -27.21 -29.25 -22.97
CA PRO A 106 -26.24 -29.85 -23.88
C PRO A 106 -26.73 -31.17 -24.46
N THR A 107 -26.38 -31.44 -25.72
CA THR A 107 -26.65 -32.74 -26.34
C THR A 107 -25.84 -33.85 -25.69
N THR A 108 -26.24 -35.12 -25.88
CA THR A 108 -25.55 -36.29 -25.33
C THR A 108 -24.07 -36.33 -25.75
N GLU A 109 -23.78 -35.96 -27.01
CA GLU A 109 -22.42 -35.89 -27.54
C GLU A 109 -21.59 -34.76 -26.86
N GLN A 110 -22.19 -33.61 -26.60
CA GLN A 110 -21.55 -32.51 -25.88
C GLN A 110 -21.27 -32.89 -24.42
N MET A 111 -22.19 -33.56 -23.76
CA MET A 111 -21.99 -34.05 -22.38
C MET A 111 -20.87 -35.08 -22.29
N GLU A 112 -20.69 -35.96 -23.27
CA GLU A 112 -19.55 -36.88 -23.28
C GLU A 112 -18.22 -36.14 -23.47
N ARG A 113 -18.16 -35.15 -24.34
CA ARG A 113 -16.96 -34.30 -24.51
C ARG A 113 -16.62 -33.53 -23.23
N ILE A 114 -17.62 -32.98 -22.52
CA ILE A 114 -17.46 -32.33 -21.24
C ILE A 114 -16.91 -33.31 -20.19
N ARG A 115 -17.45 -34.53 -20.11
CA ARG A 115 -16.93 -35.56 -19.20
C ARG A 115 -15.47 -35.92 -19.46
N LEU A 116 -15.11 -36.12 -20.74
CA LEU A 116 -13.74 -36.43 -21.15
C LEU A 116 -12.79 -35.28 -20.80
N PHE A 117 -13.22 -34.04 -21.01
CA PHE A 117 -12.46 -32.85 -20.63
C PHE A 117 -12.22 -32.80 -19.11
N LEU A 118 -13.29 -32.95 -18.31
CA LEU A 118 -13.21 -32.93 -16.85
C LEU A 118 -12.38 -34.09 -16.29
N ALA A 119 -12.51 -35.29 -16.86
CA ALA A 119 -11.71 -36.44 -16.46
C ALA A 119 -10.21 -36.22 -16.67
N LYS A 120 -9.85 -35.52 -17.76
CA LYS A 120 -8.46 -35.17 -18.06
C LYS A 120 -7.94 -34.07 -17.14
N GLU A 121 -8.69 -33.00 -16.93
CA GLU A 121 -8.28 -31.84 -16.13
C GLU A 121 -8.23 -32.14 -14.63
N CYS A 122 -9.17 -32.92 -14.11
CA CYS A 122 -9.27 -33.26 -12.70
C CYS A 122 -8.60 -34.59 -12.32
N ASN A 123 -8.03 -35.29 -13.30
CA ASN A 123 -7.43 -36.63 -13.13
C ASN A 123 -8.36 -37.62 -12.37
N ASN A 124 -9.68 -37.46 -12.56
CA ASN A 124 -10.73 -38.27 -11.94
C ASN A 124 -11.79 -38.63 -12.97
N PRO A 125 -11.97 -39.92 -13.35
CA PRO A 125 -12.92 -40.34 -14.34
C PRO A 125 -14.39 -40.31 -13.88
N ASP A 126 -14.66 -40.29 -12.55
CA ASP A 126 -16.00 -40.44 -11.97
C ASP A 126 -16.53 -39.08 -11.41
N ILE A 127 -16.48 -38.01 -12.22
CA ILE A 127 -17.00 -36.70 -11.83
C ILE A 127 -18.51 -36.67 -12.09
N LYS A 128 -19.28 -36.30 -11.04
CA LYS A 128 -20.73 -36.11 -11.15
C LYS A 128 -21.02 -34.70 -11.68
N ILE A 129 -21.60 -34.60 -12.85
CA ILE A 129 -22.00 -33.32 -13.45
C ILE A 129 -23.43 -32.99 -13.04
N VAL A 130 -23.61 -31.84 -12.37
CA VAL A 130 -24.92 -31.31 -12.01
C VAL A 130 -25.23 -30.12 -12.93
N GLY A 131 -26.28 -30.28 -13.74
CA GLY A 131 -26.73 -29.24 -14.66
C GLY A 131 -27.66 -28.23 -14.00
N LYS A 132 -27.42 -26.95 -14.26
CA LYS A 132 -28.27 -25.83 -13.82
C LYS A 132 -28.59 -24.95 -15.02
N GLU A 133 -29.86 -24.66 -15.22
CA GLU A 133 -30.32 -23.76 -16.27
C GLU A 133 -30.29 -22.32 -15.78
N ASP A 134 -29.63 -21.42 -16.53
CA ASP A 134 -29.52 -20.00 -16.18
C ASP A 134 -29.57 -19.13 -17.46
N ALA A 135 -30.66 -18.42 -17.61
CA ALA A 135 -30.90 -17.54 -18.76
C ALA A 135 -30.03 -16.27 -18.77
N SER A 136 -29.34 -15.95 -17.69
CA SER A 136 -28.48 -14.77 -17.59
C SER A 136 -27.23 -14.85 -18.47
N ILE A 137 -26.82 -16.08 -18.86
CA ILE A 137 -25.61 -16.35 -19.65
C ILE A 137 -25.78 -15.96 -21.13
N LYS A 138 -27.00 -15.70 -21.62
CA LYS A 138 -27.39 -15.43 -23.02
C LYS A 138 -27.15 -16.61 -23.96
N SER A 139 -25.96 -17.17 -24.07
CA SER A 139 -25.64 -18.37 -24.86
C SER A 139 -24.36 -19.05 -24.36
N GLY A 140 -24.19 -20.37 -24.68
CA GLY A 140 -23.04 -21.15 -24.25
C GLY A 140 -23.23 -21.84 -22.90
N PHE A 141 -22.13 -22.15 -22.21
CA PHE A 141 -22.15 -22.84 -20.92
C PHE A 141 -20.93 -22.49 -20.09
N ILE A 142 -21.05 -22.64 -18.77
CA ILE A 142 -19.98 -22.45 -17.78
C ILE A 142 -19.85 -23.75 -16.97
N ILE A 143 -18.63 -24.22 -16.78
CA ILE A 143 -18.34 -25.42 -15.96
C ILE A 143 -17.54 -24.99 -14.75
N ARG A 144 -17.96 -25.45 -13.56
CA ARG A 144 -17.26 -25.24 -12.29
C ARG A 144 -16.90 -26.56 -11.67
N VAL A 145 -15.63 -26.70 -11.27
CA VAL A 145 -15.13 -27.87 -10.54
C VAL A 145 -14.18 -27.41 -9.45
N GLY A 146 -14.56 -27.57 -8.17
CA GLY A 146 -13.79 -27.02 -7.07
C GLY A 146 -13.60 -25.49 -7.22
N ASN A 147 -12.37 -25.04 -7.20
CA ASN A 147 -11.99 -23.63 -7.31
C ASN A 147 -11.75 -23.15 -8.76
N LYS A 148 -12.05 -23.98 -9.76
CA LYS A 148 -11.83 -23.67 -11.17
C LYS A 148 -13.14 -23.46 -11.91
N GLU A 149 -13.18 -22.40 -12.72
CA GLU A 149 -14.29 -22.12 -13.62
C GLU A 149 -13.79 -22.04 -15.06
N TYR A 150 -14.50 -22.72 -15.94
CA TYR A 150 -14.27 -22.73 -17.39
C TYR A 150 -15.48 -22.08 -18.06
N ASP A 151 -15.27 -20.90 -18.64
CA ASP A 151 -16.33 -20.06 -19.20
C ASP A 151 -16.31 -20.09 -20.73
N TRP A 152 -17.28 -20.80 -21.32
CA TRP A 152 -17.57 -20.85 -22.77
C TRP A 152 -18.87 -20.11 -23.14
N SER A 153 -19.32 -19.19 -22.27
CA SER A 153 -20.45 -18.31 -22.57
C SER A 153 -20.09 -17.30 -23.67
N GLU A 154 -21.09 -16.65 -24.24
CA GLU A 154 -20.89 -15.57 -25.21
C GLU A 154 -20.02 -14.47 -24.65
N GLN A 155 -20.28 -14.04 -23.40
CA GLN A 155 -19.50 -13.02 -22.74
C GLN A 155 -18.05 -13.46 -22.49
N GLY A 156 -17.85 -14.69 -22.04
CA GLY A 156 -16.51 -15.26 -21.84
C GLY A 156 -15.69 -15.30 -23.12
N ARG A 157 -16.33 -15.60 -24.27
CA ARG A 157 -15.70 -15.58 -25.60
C ARG A 157 -15.31 -14.16 -26.03
N ILE A 158 -16.19 -13.17 -25.82
CA ILE A 158 -15.94 -11.77 -26.14
C ILE A 158 -14.76 -11.26 -25.28
N ASP A 159 -14.74 -11.55 -23.98
CA ASP A 159 -13.68 -11.14 -23.08
C ASP A 159 -12.31 -11.74 -23.47
N GLN A 160 -12.30 -13.01 -23.89
CA GLN A 160 -11.08 -13.67 -24.39
C GLN A 160 -10.60 -13.03 -25.69
N LEU A 161 -11.50 -12.74 -26.61
CA LEU A 161 -11.19 -12.09 -27.88
C LEU A 161 -10.65 -10.66 -27.66
N GLN A 162 -11.27 -9.87 -26.79
CA GLN A 162 -10.79 -8.53 -26.45
C GLN A 162 -9.39 -8.56 -25.84
N LYS A 163 -9.11 -9.53 -24.96
CA LYS A 163 -7.77 -9.70 -24.37
C LYS A 163 -6.73 -10.06 -25.44
N HIS A 164 -7.07 -10.94 -26.36
CA HIS A 164 -6.19 -11.34 -27.46
C HIS A 164 -5.87 -10.16 -28.37
N ILE A 165 -6.88 -9.41 -28.80
CA ILE A 165 -6.73 -8.21 -29.63
C ILE A 165 -5.86 -7.16 -28.91
N ASN A 166 -6.11 -6.88 -27.64
CA ASN A 166 -5.32 -5.91 -26.86
C ASN A 166 -3.85 -6.34 -26.70
N GLN A 167 -3.58 -7.64 -26.57
CA GLN A 167 -2.21 -8.17 -26.53
C GLN A 167 -1.50 -8.05 -27.88
N SER A 168 -2.18 -8.32 -28.97
CA SER A 168 -1.64 -8.20 -30.34
C SER A 168 -1.36 -6.73 -30.71
N LEU A 169 -2.16 -5.79 -30.22
CA LEU A 169 -1.99 -4.35 -30.48
C LEU A 169 -0.90 -3.72 -29.60
N SER A 170 -0.74 -4.17 -28.36
CA SER A 170 0.26 -3.61 -27.44
C SER A 170 1.72 -3.94 -27.80
N GLY A 171 1.94 -4.97 -28.62
CA GLY A 171 3.29 -5.36 -29.11
C GLY A 171 3.78 -4.63 -30.36
N LYS A 172 2.94 -3.84 -31.03
CA LYS A 172 3.29 -3.15 -32.27
C LYS A 172 3.15 -1.64 -32.11
N LYS A 173 4.23 -0.88 -32.43
CA LYS A 173 4.18 0.59 -32.49
C LYS A 173 3.18 1.00 -33.61
N LEU A 174 1.99 1.44 -33.21
CA LEU A 174 0.91 1.85 -34.12
C LEU A 174 1.22 3.11 -34.95
N ALA A 175 2.31 3.81 -34.72
CA ALA A 175 2.60 5.11 -35.32
C ALA A 175 2.89 5.09 -36.85
N THR A 176 2.90 3.91 -37.51
CA THR A 176 3.27 3.80 -38.96
C THR A 176 2.37 2.81 -39.74
N VAL A 177 1.23 2.40 -39.21
CA VAL A 177 0.40 1.36 -39.86
C VAL A 177 -0.90 2.00 -40.38
N SER A 178 -1.24 1.77 -41.67
CA SER A 178 -2.50 2.25 -42.26
C SER A 178 -3.72 1.52 -41.67
N GLU A 179 -4.90 2.17 -41.68
CA GLU A 179 -6.16 1.57 -41.19
C GLU A 179 -6.47 0.21 -41.83
N GLU A 180 -6.20 0.04 -43.13
CA GLU A 180 -6.40 -1.23 -43.85
C GLU A 180 -5.48 -2.35 -43.33
N SER A 181 -4.24 -2.00 -42.94
CA SER A 181 -3.30 -2.96 -42.36
C SER A 181 -3.71 -3.38 -40.94
N ILE A 182 -4.31 -2.49 -40.16
CA ILE A 182 -4.84 -2.82 -38.82
C ILE A 182 -6.02 -3.79 -38.97
N ILE A 183 -6.95 -3.53 -39.90
CA ILE A 183 -8.09 -4.39 -40.15
C ILE A 183 -7.67 -5.80 -40.65
N SER A 184 -6.63 -5.88 -41.50
CA SER A 184 -6.12 -7.16 -41.96
C SER A 184 -5.44 -7.98 -40.88
N ILE A 185 -4.68 -7.32 -39.98
CA ILE A 185 -4.06 -7.95 -38.79
C ILE A 185 -5.14 -8.46 -37.83
N LEU A 186 -6.16 -7.64 -37.55
CA LEU A 186 -7.26 -8.04 -36.67
C LEU A 186 -8.07 -9.21 -37.25
N ARG A 187 -8.29 -9.25 -38.58
CA ARG A 187 -8.95 -10.37 -39.23
C ARG A 187 -8.14 -11.67 -39.17
N ALA A 188 -6.82 -11.59 -39.33
CA ALA A 188 -5.94 -12.74 -39.20
C ALA A 188 -5.91 -13.25 -37.76
N ASP A 189 -5.75 -12.33 -36.77
CA ASP A 189 -5.75 -12.69 -35.36
C ASP A 189 -7.08 -13.30 -34.89
N ILE A 190 -8.21 -12.85 -35.45
CA ILE A 190 -9.54 -13.43 -35.17
C ILE A 190 -9.69 -14.82 -35.83
N ALA A 191 -9.15 -15.02 -37.02
CA ALA A 191 -9.21 -16.29 -37.73
C ALA A 191 -8.35 -17.37 -37.07
N ASP A 192 -7.20 -17.00 -36.50
CA ASP A 192 -6.29 -17.90 -35.80
C ASP A 192 -6.62 -18.06 -34.29
N PHE A 193 -7.69 -17.39 -33.81
CA PHE A 193 -8.11 -17.46 -32.43
C PHE A 193 -8.71 -18.82 -32.06
N GLU A 194 -7.92 -19.67 -31.43
CA GLU A 194 -8.41 -20.89 -30.80
C GLU A 194 -8.95 -20.58 -29.39
N LEU A 195 -10.20 -20.96 -29.15
CA LEU A 195 -10.84 -20.89 -27.83
C LEU A 195 -10.19 -21.92 -26.90
N ALA A 196 -9.14 -21.48 -26.19
CA ALA A 196 -8.57 -22.26 -25.10
C ALA A 196 -9.42 -22.07 -23.85
N ALA A 197 -9.80 -23.17 -23.19
CA ALA A 197 -10.38 -23.12 -21.86
C ALA A 197 -9.30 -22.56 -20.90
N LYS A 198 -9.41 -21.28 -20.51
CA LYS A 198 -8.61 -20.74 -19.41
C LYS A 198 -9.39 -20.92 -18.13
N ASP A 199 -8.80 -21.71 -17.24
CA ASP A 199 -9.28 -21.82 -15.86
C ASP A 199 -9.15 -20.44 -15.17
N LYS A 200 -10.24 -20.00 -14.56
CA LYS A 200 -10.24 -18.87 -13.63
C LYS A 200 -10.24 -19.46 -12.23
N GLU A 201 -9.24 -19.12 -11.43
CA GLU A 201 -9.30 -19.42 -10.00
C GLU A 201 -10.33 -18.54 -9.32
N ILE A 202 -11.20 -19.19 -8.55
CA ILE A 202 -12.28 -18.55 -7.81
C ILE A 202 -12.07 -18.82 -6.33
N GLY A 203 -12.02 -17.75 -5.56
CA GLY A 203 -12.03 -17.80 -4.11
C GLY A 203 -13.40 -17.55 -3.52
N VAL A 204 -13.52 -17.86 -2.26
CA VAL A 204 -14.70 -17.62 -1.43
C VAL A 204 -14.29 -16.80 -0.21
N VAL A 205 -15.06 -15.76 0.09
CA VAL A 205 -14.84 -14.91 1.26
C VAL A 205 -15.21 -15.68 2.52
N ASN A 206 -14.25 -15.83 3.43
CA ASN A 206 -14.48 -16.43 4.75
C ASN A 206 -14.84 -15.39 5.80
N TRP A 207 -14.26 -14.20 5.67
CA TRP A 207 -14.48 -13.10 6.59
C TRP A 207 -14.34 -11.77 5.86
N VAL A 208 -15.16 -10.79 6.24
CA VAL A 208 -15.10 -9.42 5.72
C VAL A 208 -15.43 -8.43 6.83
N GLY A 209 -14.66 -7.35 6.91
CA GLY A 209 -14.89 -6.26 7.86
C GLY A 209 -13.83 -5.17 7.74
N ASP A 210 -14.21 -3.93 8.06
CA ASP A 210 -13.31 -2.77 8.15
C ASP A 210 -12.42 -2.55 6.90
N GLY A 211 -12.94 -2.90 5.72
CA GLY A 211 -12.23 -2.72 4.44
C GLY A 211 -11.23 -3.85 4.10
N ILE A 212 -11.31 -4.99 4.78
CA ILE A 212 -10.49 -6.18 4.52
C ILE A 212 -11.39 -7.38 4.32
N ALA A 213 -10.96 -8.33 3.49
CA ALA A 213 -11.58 -9.64 3.32
C ALA A 213 -10.51 -10.74 3.36
N ASN A 214 -10.80 -11.84 4.05
CA ASN A 214 -10.04 -13.08 3.96
C ASN A 214 -10.74 -14.00 2.96
N VAL A 215 -9.96 -14.52 2.03
CA VAL A 215 -10.47 -15.30 0.88
C VAL A 215 -9.70 -16.61 0.79
N ASP A 216 -10.45 -17.72 0.73
CA ASP A 216 -9.93 -19.06 0.49
C ASP A 216 -10.04 -19.45 -0.98
N GLY A 217 -9.26 -20.45 -1.39
CA GLY A 217 -9.41 -21.09 -2.69
C GLY A 217 -8.72 -20.40 -3.86
N ILE A 218 -7.88 -19.42 -3.59
CA ILE A 218 -7.00 -18.78 -4.59
C ILE A 218 -5.54 -19.11 -4.25
N ASP A 219 -5.01 -20.19 -4.85
CA ASP A 219 -3.70 -20.73 -4.50
C ASP A 219 -2.53 -20.02 -5.20
N HIS A 220 -2.78 -19.36 -6.35
CA HIS A 220 -1.74 -18.74 -7.17
C HIS A 220 -1.79 -17.21 -7.16
N ALA A 221 -2.51 -16.60 -6.20
CA ALA A 221 -2.50 -15.16 -6.04
C ALA A 221 -1.11 -14.67 -5.60
N PHE A 222 -0.72 -13.48 -6.08
CA PHE A 222 0.52 -12.85 -5.67
C PHE A 222 0.26 -11.50 -4.98
N TYR A 223 1.20 -11.08 -4.15
CA TYR A 223 1.15 -9.79 -3.47
C TYR A 223 0.96 -8.63 -4.46
N GLY A 224 0.00 -7.75 -4.19
CA GLY A 224 -0.33 -6.62 -5.06
C GLY A 224 -1.23 -6.96 -6.25
N GLU A 225 -1.72 -8.20 -6.38
CA GLU A 225 -2.67 -8.56 -7.43
C GLU A 225 -4.05 -7.97 -7.15
N ILE A 226 -4.72 -7.48 -8.20
CA ILE A 226 -6.13 -7.09 -8.14
C ILE A 226 -7.02 -8.33 -8.23
N VAL A 227 -7.95 -8.42 -7.30
CA VAL A 227 -9.06 -9.37 -7.32
C VAL A 227 -10.39 -8.63 -7.47
N LEU A 228 -11.37 -9.30 -8.06
CA LEU A 228 -12.70 -8.75 -8.33
C LEU A 228 -13.75 -9.59 -7.57
N PHE A 229 -14.53 -8.93 -6.74
CA PHE A 229 -15.68 -9.53 -6.06
C PHE A 229 -16.90 -9.56 -6.98
N ASP A 230 -17.83 -10.48 -6.73
CA ASP A 230 -19.07 -10.65 -7.53
C ASP A 230 -19.97 -9.40 -7.54
N CYS A 231 -19.93 -8.59 -6.49
CA CYS A 231 -20.60 -7.28 -6.40
C CYS A 231 -19.92 -6.17 -7.23
N GLY A 232 -18.78 -6.44 -7.90
CA GLY A 232 -18.01 -5.48 -8.68
C GLY A 232 -16.97 -4.69 -7.88
N VAL A 233 -16.88 -4.86 -6.57
CA VAL A 233 -15.84 -4.25 -5.75
C VAL A 233 -14.48 -4.86 -6.11
N LYS A 234 -13.47 -4.02 -6.23
CA LYS A 234 -12.07 -4.43 -6.44
C LYS A 234 -11.35 -4.51 -5.11
N GLY A 235 -10.44 -5.45 -4.99
CA GLY A 235 -9.52 -5.53 -3.88
C GLY A 235 -8.09 -5.80 -4.34
N MET A 236 -7.13 -5.61 -3.47
CA MET A 236 -5.72 -5.93 -3.70
C MET A 236 -5.24 -6.93 -2.66
N VAL A 237 -4.56 -7.96 -3.13
CA VAL A 237 -3.94 -8.97 -2.25
C VAL A 237 -2.79 -8.34 -1.48
N GLN A 238 -2.91 -8.32 -0.15
CA GLN A 238 -1.93 -7.70 0.74
C GLN A 238 -1.21 -8.72 1.64
N ASP A 239 -1.81 -9.88 1.84
CA ASP A 239 -1.23 -10.98 2.60
C ASP A 239 -1.48 -12.29 1.88
N VAL A 240 -0.47 -13.17 1.82
CA VAL A 240 -0.58 -14.49 1.21
C VAL A 240 -0.15 -15.50 2.25
N ARG A 241 -1.10 -16.31 2.71
CA ARG A 241 -0.90 -17.39 3.68
C ARG A 241 -1.05 -18.74 2.98
N ARG A 242 -0.82 -19.81 3.71
CA ARG A 242 -0.90 -21.16 3.17
C ARG A 242 -2.28 -21.52 2.63
N ASP A 243 -3.32 -21.19 3.37
CA ASP A 243 -4.68 -21.63 3.11
C ASP A 243 -5.63 -20.46 2.75
N GLU A 244 -5.22 -19.22 2.96
CA GLU A 244 -6.02 -18.02 2.71
C GLU A 244 -5.20 -16.84 2.22
N ILE A 245 -5.85 -15.89 1.56
CA ILE A 245 -5.26 -14.59 1.22
C ILE A 245 -6.00 -13.46 1.94
N GLY A 246 -5.24 -12.47 2.43
CA GLY A 246 -5.78 -11.23 2.96
C GLY A 246 -5.87 -10.16 1.87
N VAL A 247 -7.07 -9.65 1.63
CA VAL A 247 -7.38 -8.69 0.56
C VAL A 247 -7.83 -7.38 1.17
N ILE A 248 -7.22 -6.26 0.78
CA ILE A 248 -7.71 -4.92 1.11
C ILE A 248 -8.72 -4.47 0.05
N LEU A 249 -9.84 -3.89 0.49
CA LEU A 249 -10.96 -3.54 -0.38
C LEU A 249 -10.87 -2.07 -0.84
N PHE A 250 -11.11 -1.83 -2.12
CA PHE A 250 -11.14 -0.49 -2.73
C PHE A 250 -12.56 0.07 -2.85
N GLY A 251 -13.48 -0.40 -2.03
CA GLY A 251 -14.86 0.03 -2.01
C GLY A 251 -15.50 -0.24 -0.65
N ARG A 252 -16.82 -0.06 -0.59
CA ARG A 252 -17.58 -0.37 0.62
C ARG A 252 -17.71 -1.88 0.76
N ASP A 253 -17.48 -2.38 1.95
CA ASP A 253 -17.60 -3.80 2.32
C ASP A 253 -19.06 -4.25 2.52
N THR A 254 -20.03 -3.31 2.57
CA THR A 254 -21.44 -3.58 2.85
C THR A 254 -22.13 -4.52 1.86
N GLU A 255 -21.60 -4.65 0.65
CA GLU A 255 -22.13 -5.53 -0.41
C GLU A 255 -21.45 -6.89 -0.44
N ILE A 256 -20.34 -7.07 0.28
CA ILE A 256 -19.59 -8.31 0.37
C ILE A 256 -20.02 -9.08 1.62
N LYS A 257 -20.24 -10.38 1.50
CA LYS A 257 -20.65 -11.27 2.60
C LYS A 257 -19.75 -12.49 2.63
N GLU A 258 -19.76 -13.20 3.76
CA GLU A 258 -19.23 -14.55 3.82
C GLU A 258 -19.89 -15.42 2.73
N GLY A 259 -19.09 -16.19 2.01
CA GLY A 259 -19.54 -16.95 0.84
C GLY A 259 -19.57 -16.18 -0.47
N SER A 260 -19.32 -14.85 -0.49
CA SER A 260 -19.18 -14.08 -1.75
C SER A 260 -18.01 -14.60 -2.57
N ARG A 261 -18.15 -14.56 -3.88
CA ARG A 261 -17.15 -15.08 -4.81
C ARG A 261 -16.13 -14.00 -5.16
N VAL A 262 -14.90 -14.42 -5.32
CA VAL A 262 -13.77 -13.58 -5.69
C VAL A 262 -13.02 -14.20 -6.85
N VAL A 263 -12.75 -13.41 -7.88
CA VAL A 263 -12.01 -13.85 -9.06
C VAL A 263 -10.70 -13.08 -9.16
N ARG A 264 -9.60 -13.79 -9.37
CA ARG A 264 -8.31 -13.13 -9.62
C ARG A 264 -8.24 -12.56 -11.03
N THR A 265 -7.54 -11.45 -11.17
CA THR A 265 -7.37 -10.78 -12.48
C THR A 265 -6.04 -11.09 -13.16
N GLY A 266 -5.05 -11.59 -12.42
CA GLY A 266 -3.67 -11.75 -12.89
C GLY A 266 -2.95 -10.41 -13.15
N LYS A 267 -3.48 -9.28 -12.66
CA LYS A 267 -2.92 -7.94 -12.89
C LYS A 267 -2.49 -7.31 -11.58
N MET A 268 -1.32 -6.69 -11.58
CA MET A 268 -0.87 -5.83 -10.49
C MET A 268 -1.80 -4.65 -10.29
N ALA A 269 -1.99 -4.22 -9.04
CA ALA A 269 -2.68 -2.98 -8.73
C ALA A 269 -1.97 -1.79 -9.39
N GLY A 270 -2.72 -0.93 -10.05
CA GLY A 270 -2.17 0.20 -10.78
C GLY A 270 -3.20 1.30 -10.97
N ILE A 271 -2.75 2.37 -11.60
CA ILE A 271 -3.53 3.57 -11.89
C ILE A 271 -3.46 3.89 -13.39
N PRO A 272 -4.54 4.36 -14.00
CA PRO A 272 -4.47 4.93 -15.33
C PRO A 272 -3.60 6.19 -15.34
N VAL A 273 -2.82 6.39 -16.38
CA VAL A 273 -1.91 7.53 -16.55
C VAL A 273 -2.11 8.17 -17.91
N GLY A 274 -1.78 9.45 -18.05
CA GLY A 274 -1.89 10.20 -19.28
C GLY A 274 -1.75 11.70 -19.06
N ASP A 275 -1.47 12.44 -20.15
CA ASP A 275 -1.37 13.90 -20.09
C ASP A 275 -2.71 14.57 -19.72
N ALA A 276 -3.84 13.91 -20.02
CA ALA A 276 -5.18 14.40 -19.68
C ALA A 276 -5.48 14.45 -18.18
N PHE A 277 -4.59 13.89 -17.33
CA PHE A 277 -4.72 14.00 -15.86
C PHE A 277 -4.29 15.38 -15.33
N LEU A 278 -3.55 16.18 -16.11
CA LEU A 278 -3.20 17.55 -15.74
C LEU A 278 -4.49 18.38 -15.54
N GLY A 279 -4.54 19.14 -14.48
CA GLY A 279 -5.70 19.95 -14.14
C GLY A 279 -6.86 19.20 -13.47
N ARG A 280 -6.73 17.88 -13.24
CA ARG A 280 -7.81 17.05 -12.74
C ARG A 280 -7.62 16.68 -11.26
N ILE A 281 -8.75 16.38 -10.63
CA ILE A 281 -8.81 15.86 -9.25
C ILE A 281 -9.33 14.45 -9.32
N VAL A 282 -8.52 13.51 -8.83
CA VAL A 282 -8.80 12.08 -8.88
C VAL A 282 -8.73 11.44 -7.50
N ASP A 283 -9.40 10.31 -7.35
CA ASP A 283 -9.27 9.46 -6.19
C ASP A 283 -7.97 8.63 -6.22
N ALA A 284 -7.77 7.79 -5.22
CA ALA A 284 -6.60 6.91 -5.13
C ALA A 284 -6.53 5.82 -6.22
N LEU A 285 -7.61 5.59 -6.96
CA LEU A 285 -7.69 4.65 -8.08
C LEU A 285 -7.58 5.33 -9.45
N GLY A 286 -7.46 6.67 -9.48
CA GLY A 286 -7.40 7.48 -10.69
C GLY A 286 -8.76 7.81 -11.30
N ALA A 287 -9.86 7.53 -10.58
CA ALA A 287 -11.19 7.95 -11.03
C ALA A 287 -11.40 9.45 -10.77
N PRO A 288 -11.98 10.21 -11.72
CA PRO A 288 -12.22 11.65 -11.55
C PRO A 288 -13.29 11.91 -10.50
N ILE A 289 -13.01 12.86 -9.59
CA ILE A 289 -13.93 13.31 -8.54
C ILE A 289 -14.27 14.80 -8.65
N ASP A 290 -13.84 15.44 -9.74
CA ASP A 290 -14.04 16.89 -10.01
C ASP A 290 -15.32 17.22 -10.79
N GLY A 291 -16.09 16.20 -11.19
CA GLY A 291 -17.32 16.37 -11.96
C GLY A 291 -17.13 16.77 -13.43
N GLN A 292 -15.89 16.69 -13.97
CA GLN A 292 -15.58 17.07 -15.35
C GLN A 292 -15.64 15.89 -16.34
N GLY A 293 -16.22 14.75 -15.94
CA GLY A 293 -16.32 13.54 -16.77
C GLY A 293 -15.03 12.72 -16.80
N ASP A 294 -15.05 11.64 -17.59
CA ASP A 294 -13.97 10.68 -17.69
C ASP A 294 -12.68 11.29 -18.25
N ILE A 295 -11.55 10.72 -17.84
CA ILE A 295 -10.22 11.17 -18.26
C ILE A 295 -9.70 10.20 -19.33
N ALA A 296 -9.23 10.74 -20.45
CA ALA A 296 -8.54 9.94 -21.46
C ALA A 296 -7.24 9.36 -20.89
N GLN A 297 -7.03 8.06 -21.14
CA GLN A 297 -5.89 7.30 -20.61
C GLN A 297 -4.91 7.00 -21.73
N ASP A 298 -3.62 7.29 -21.52
CA ASP A 298 -2.55 6.92 -22.44
C ASP A 298 -1.93 5.57 -22.07
N GLY A 299 -2.17 5.11 -20.86
CA GLY A 299 -1.67 3.83 -20.38
C GLY A 299 -2.11 3.50 -18.95
N TYR A 300 -1.56 2.40 -18.43
CA TYR A 300 -1.78 1.92 -17.07
C TYR A 300 -0.44 1.64 -16.42
N ARG A 301 -0.23 2.14 -15.19
CA ARG A 301 1.02 2.01 -14.49
C ARG A 301 0.81 1.35 -13.13
N PRO A 302 1.59 0.32 -12.76
CA PRO A 302 1.51 -0.27 -11.42
C PRO A 302 1.76 0.80 -10.35
N ILE A 303 0.99 0.73 -9.24
CA ILE A 303 1.21 1.66 -8.11
C ILE A 303 2.49 1.31 -7.34
N GLU A 304 2.87 0.05 -7.28
CA GLU A 304 4.14 -0.40 -6.73
C GLU A 304 5.12 -0.72 -7.86
N ASN A 305 6.14 0.11 -7.98
CA ASN A 305 7.24 -0.06 -8.92
C ASN A 305 8.57 0.00 -8.17
N PRO A 306 9.59 -0.73 -8.62
CA PRO A 306 10.93 -0.56 -8.09
C PRO A 306 11.43 0.87 -8.35
N ALA A 307 12.20 1.39 -7.41
CA ALA A 307 12.88 2.67 -7.58
C ALA A 307 13.92 2.59 -8.74
N PRO A 308 14.24 3.71 -9.40
CA PRO A 308 15.30 3.75 -10.40
C PRO A 308 16.61 3.19 -9.85
N SER A 309 17.31 2.41 -10.66
CA SER A 309 18.59 1.79 -10.26
C SER A 309 19.68 2.85 -10.00
N ILE A 310 20.76 2.47 -9.36
CA ILE A 310 21.88 3.39 -9.10
C ILE A 310 22.48 3.95 -10.40
N VAL A 311 22.52 3.13 -11.45
CA VAL A 311 23.06 3.51 -12.78
C VAL A 311 22.15 4.52 -13.49
N ASP A 312 20.84 4.43 -13.27
CA ASP A 312 19.84 5.30 -13.89
C ASP A 312 19.75 6.68 -13.21
N ARG A 313 20.38 6.85 -12.04
CA ARG A 313 20.30 8.09 -11.28
C ARG A 313 21.39 9.09 -11.71
N LYS A 314 20.98 10.36 -11.76
CA LYS A 314 21.86 11.51 -11.97
C LYS A 314 21.94 12.37 -10.72
N SER A 315 23.12 12.95 -10.46
CA SER A 315 23.31 13.84 -9.31
C SER A 315 22.38 15.05 -9.36
N VAL A 316 21.85 15.42 -8.20
CA VAL A 316 20.98 16.59 -8.02
C VAL A 316 21.83 17.87 -8.05
N SER A 317 21.60 18.75 -9.03
CA SER A 317 22.37 19.97 -9.23
C SER A 317 21.58 21.15 -9.79
N VAL A 318 20.27 20.95 -10.05
CA VAL A 318 19.39 22.00 -10.57
C VAL A 318 18.45 22.42 -9.44
N PRO A 319 18.32 23.73 -9.14
CA PRO A 319 17.42 24.18 -8.07
C PRO A 319 15.96 23.91 -8.39
N MET A 320 15.21 23.49 -7.36
CA MET A 320 13.77 23.55 -7.29
C MET A 320 13.42 24.79 -6.48
N GLU A 321 13.10 25.87 -7.15
CA GLU A 321 12.83 27.15 -6.51
C GLU A 321 11.47 27.09 -5.80
N THR A 322 11.47 27.18 -4.46
CA THR A 322 10.24 27.16 -3.67
C THR A 322 9.52 28.52 -3.67
N GLY A 323 10.24 29.60 -3.98
CA GLY A 323 9.75 30.97 -3.84
C GLY A 323 9.75 31.48 -2.40
N ILE A 324 10.23 30.68 -1.47
CA ILE A 324 10.30 31.00 -0.04
C ILE A 324 11.76 31.33 0.29
N LEU A 325 12.02 32.60 0.61
CA LEU A 325 13.36 33.13 0.79
C LEU A 325 14.17 32.36 1.84
N SER A 326 13.57 32.02 2.97
CA SER A 326 14.24 31.28 4.06
C SER A 326 14.67 29.87 3.62
N ILE A 327 13.92 29.24 2.72
CA ILE A 327 14.23 27.90 2.21
C ILE A 327 15.28 28.00 1.10
N ASP A 328 15.00 28.77 0.07
CA ASP A 328 15.87 28.86 -1.12
C ASP A 328 17.27 29.40 -0.80
N SER A 329 17.38 30.25 0.24
CA SER A 329 18.67 30.79 0.69
C SER A 329 19.47 29.86 1.60
N MET A 330 18.82 29.21 2.59
CA MET A 330 19.51 28.46 3.64
C MET A 330 19.44 26.95 3.47
N PHE A 331 18.34 26.43 2.92
CA PHE A 331 18.03 24.99 2.79
C PHE A 331 17.56 24.67 1.37
N PRO A 332 18.37 24.96 0.33
CA PRO A 332 17.95 24.84 -1.05
C PRO A 332 17.57 23.41 -1.40
N ILE A 333 16.48 23.28 -2.15
CA ILE A 333 15.97 22.03 -2.66
C ILE A 333 16.40 21.88 -4.13
N GLY A 334 16.84 20.69 -4.51
CA GLY A 334 17.19 20.36 -5.89
C GLY A 334 16.17 19.49 -6.59
N ARG A 335 16.06 19.59 -7.90
CA ARG A 335 15.21 18.72 -8.73
C ARG A 335 15.67 17.27 -8.62
N GLY A 336 14.80 16.42 -8.09
CA GLY A 336 15.10 15.02 -7.78
C GLY A 336 15.44 14.73 -6.31
N GLN A 337 15.37 15.74 -5.43
CA GLN A 337 15.61 15.63 -4.00
C GLN A 337 14.34 15.28 -3.24
N ARG A 338 14.50 14.61 -2.10
CA ARG A 338 13.45 14.35 -1.11
C ARG A 338 13.68 15.24 0.10
N GLU A 339 12.87 16.26 0.28
CA GLU A 339 13.00 17.21 1.40
C GLU A 339 11.77 17.12 2.29
N LEU A 340 11.97 16.69 3.53
CA LEU A 340 10.89 16.52 4.49
C LEU A 340 10.44 17.88 5.05
N ILE A 341 9.13 18.12 5.10
CA ILE A 341 8.54 19.22 5.84
C ILE A 341 7.94 18.67 7.13
N ILE A 342 8.49 19.04 8.28
CA ILE A 342 8.13 18.46 9.57
C ILE A 342 7.83 19.55 10.59
N GLY A 343 6.85 19.32 11.46
CA GLY A 343 6.47 20.23 12.55
C GLY A 343 5.09 19.91 13.10
N ASP A 344 4.69 20.60 14.14
CA ASP A 344 3.41 20.42 14.82
C ASP A 344 2.21 20.86 13.95
N ARG A 345 1.01 20.59 14.43
CA ARG A 345 -0.22 21.05 13.77
C ARG A 345 -0.23 22.56 13.62
N GLN A 346 -0.75 23.03 12.48
CA GLN A 346 -0.94 24.46 12.18
C GLN A 346 0.34 25.32 12.15
N THR A 347 1.52 24.72 11.99
CA THR A 347 2.79 25.46 11.83
C THR A 347 3.07 25.95 10.41
N GLY A 348 2.16 25.67 9.45
CA GLY A 348 2.29 26.14 8.07
C GLY A 348 2.89 25.13 7.10
N LYS A 349 2.97 23.82 7.42
CA LYS A 349 3.52 22.78 6.54
C LYS A 349 2.86 22.76 5.14
N THR A 350 1.53 22.64 5.11
CA THR A 350 0.75 22.67 3.87
C THR A 350 0.92 23.98 3.11
N SER A 351 1.08 25.11 3.80
CA SER A 351 1.29 26.42 3.18
C SER A 351 2.61 26.49 2.41
N ILE A 352 3.70 25.98 2.98
CA ILE A 352 5.00 25.88 2.30
C ILE A 352 4.87 25.03 1.01
N ALA A 353 4.22 23.89 1.11
CA ALA A 353 4.00 23.01 -0.05
C ALA A 353 3.16 23.71 -1.13
N MET A 354 2.10 24.44 -0.73
CA MET A 354 1.26 25.21 -1.65
C MET A 354 2.01 26.34 -2.33
N ASP A 355 2.75 27.15 -1.57
CA ASP A 355 3.54 28.24 -2.13
C ASP A 355 4.61 27.72 -3.11
N THR A 356 5.21 26.55 -2.79
CA THR A 356 6.15 25.87 -3.70
C THR A 356 5.46 25.48 -5.01
N ILE A 357 4.23 24.93 -4.98
CA ILE A 357 3.46 24.60 -6.18
C ILE A 357 3.13 25.87 -6.96
N LEU A 358 2.62 26.92 -6.31
CA LEU A 358 2.28 28.19 -6.96
C LEU A 358 3.48 28.82 -7.66
N ASN A 359 4.66 28.69 -7.07
CA ASN A 359 5.89 29.22 -7.63
C ASN A 359 6.45 28.43 -8.84
N GLN A 360 5.84 27.26 -9.19
CA GLN A 360 6.24 26.51 -10.40
C GLN A 360 5.59 27.04 -11.69
N LYS A 361 4.69 28.02 -11.60
CA LYS A 361 4.04 28.62 -12.77
C LYS A 361 5.09 29.13 -13.78
N GLY A 362 5.04 28.60 -15.00
CA GLY A 362 5.96 28.97 -16.08
C GLY A 362 7.37 28.39 -15.99
N LYS A 363 7.64 27.43 -15.10
CA LYS A 363 8.96 26.78 -14.90
C LYS A 363 9.05 25.38 -15.50
N ASP A 364 8.04 24.95 -16.26
CA ASP A 364 7.95 23.63 -16.89
C ASP A 364 8.10 22.47 -15.89
N VAL A 365 7.40 22.61 -14.76
CA VAL A 365 7.33 21.59 -13.69
C VAL A 365 5.90 21.12 -13.53
N VAL A 366 5.68 19.82 -13.64
CA VAL A 366 4.39 19.19 -13.32
C VAL A 366 4.29 19.01 -11.81
N CYS A 367 3.15 19.37 -11.23
CA CYS A 367 2.92 19.21 -9.81
C CYS A 367 1.92 18.09 -9.54
N VAL A 368 2.17 17.27 -8.50
CA VAL A 368 1.25 16.25 -8.01
C VAL A 368 1.04 16.49 -6.52
N TYR A 369 -0.20 16.78 -6.13
CA TYR A 369 -0.54 16.94 -4.72
C TYR A 369 -1.35 15.74 -4.25
N VAL A 370 -0.80 15.00 -3.29
CA VAL A 370 -1.46 13.82 -2.71
C VAL A 370 -2.00 14.17 -1.33
N ALA A 371 -3.32 14.32 -1.24
CA ALA A 371 -4.04 14.54 0.03
C ALA A 371 -4.36 13.20 0.68
N ILE A 372 -3.83 12.94 1.86
CA ILE A 372 -3.97 11.66 2.58
C ILE A 372 -4.72 11.89 3.88
N GLY A 373 -5.91 11.31 4.02
CA GLY A 373 -6.71 11.40 5.25
C GLY A 373 -7.08 12.83 5.66
N GLN A 374 -7.16 13.75 4.71
CA GLN A 374 -7.58 15.14 4.95
C GLN A 374 -9.08 15.30 4.87
N LYS A 375 -9.61 16.35 5.52
CA LYS A 375 -11.03 16.70 5.41
C LYS A 375 -11.33 17.19 3.99
N ALA A 376 -12.44 16.76 3.40
CA ALA A 376 -12.88 17.18 2.08
C ALA A 376 -12.96 18.71 1.94
N SER A 377 -13.38 19.43 3.00
CA SER A 377 -13.41 20.90 3.03
C SER A 377 -12.02 21.53 2.91
N THR A 378 -10.98 20.90 3.44
CA THR A 378 -9.59 21.36 3.32
C THR A 378 -9.09 21.19 1.89
N ILE A 379 -9.36 20.03 1.29
CA ILE A 379 -9.02 19.74 -0.11
C ILE A 379 -9.75 20.72 -1.05
N ALA A 380 -11.02 20.99 -0.81
CA ALA A 380 -11.79 21.96 -1.60
C ALA A 380 -11.19 23.37 -1.55
N LYS A 381 -10.76 23.84 -0.36
CA LYS A 381 -10.07 25.14 -0.21
C LYS A 381 -8.75 25.16 -0.99
N LEU A 382 -7.96 24.10 -0.90
CA LEU A 382 -6.70 23.94 -1.62
C LEU A 382 -6.93 24.02 -3.13
N VAL A 383 -7.86 23.23 -3.66
CA VAL A 383 -8.23 23.26 -5.09
C VAL A 383 -8.67 24.65 -5.54
N ASN A 384 -9.49 25.33 -4.74
CA ASN A 384 -9.91 26.70 -5.05
C ASN A 384 -8.75 27.69 -5.07
N THR A 385 -7.76 27.52 -4.19
CA THR A 385 -6.52 28.32 -4.21
C THR A 385 -5.72 28.06 -5.47
N LEU A 386 -5.54 26.78 -5.86
CA LEU A 386 -4.86 26.41 -7.11
C LEU A 386 -5.57 27.00 -8.34
N LYS A 387 -6.90 26.90 -8.41
CA LYS A 387 -7.71 27.47 -9.49
C LYS A 387 -7.56 28.98 -9.57
N LYS A 388 -7.65 29.69 -8.42
CA LYS A 388 -7.56 31.16 -8.37
C LYS A 388 -6.22 31.69 -8.87
N ASN A 389 -5.13 30.92 -8.72
CA ASN A 389 -3.78 31.30 -9.12
C ASN A 389 -3.33 30.66 -10.44
N ASP A 390 -4.25 30.06 -11.22
CA ASP A 390 -3.98 29.32 -12.47
C ASP A 390 -2.90 28.23 -12.31
N ALA A 391 -2.82 27.64 -11.12
CA ALA A 391 -1.85 26.60 -10.80
C ALA A 391 -2.44 25.19 -10.98
N LEU A 392 -3.74 25.06 -11.16
CA LEU A 392 -4.36 23.76 -11.38
C LEU A 392 -3.98 23.18 -12.75
N ASP A 393 -3.77 24.01 -13.78
CA ASP A 393 -3.49 23.57 -15.15
C ASP A 393 -2.24 22.68 -15.28
N TYR A 394 -1.26 22.85 -14.38
CA TYR A 394 -0.05 22.03 -14.30
C TYR A 394 0.00 21.14 -13.04
N THR A 395 -1.13 21.02 -12.33
CA THR A 395 -1.22 20.26 -11.08
C THR A 395 -2.24 19.14 -11.17
N ILE A 396 -1.88 17.95 -10.71
CA ILE A 396 -2.80 16.81 -10.49
C ILE A 396 -3.04 16.72 -8.99
N VAL A 397 -4.30 16.59 -8.56
CA VAL A 397 -4.66 16.38 -7.16
C VAL A 397 -5.18 14.96 -6.99
N VAL A 398 -4.47 14.16 -6.21
CA VAL A 398 -4.90 12.81 -5.80
C VAL A 398 -5.45 12.90 -4.39
N ALA A 399 -6.72 12.57 -4.20
CA ALA A 399 -7.39 12.75 -2.92
C ALA A 399 -7.89 11.41 -2.34
N ALA A 400 -7.40 11.09 -1.14
CA ALA A 400 -7.99 10.10 -0.24
C ALA A 400 -8.39 10.81 1.04
N THR A 401 -9.69 11.03 1.21
CA THR A 401 -10.24 11.84 2.31
C THR A 401 -10.25 11.08 3.63
N ALA A 402 -10.46 11.79 4.74
CA ALA A 402 -10.59 11.18 6.06
C ALA A 402 -11.83 10.27 6.21
N SER A 403 -12.80 10.38 5.30
CA SER A 403 -14.00 9.52 5.25
C SER A 403 -13.78 8.26 4.39
N ASP A 404 -12.69 8.19 3.65
CA ASP A 404 -12.40 7.03 2.83
C ASP A 404 -11.78 5.91 3.67
N PRO A 405 -12.02 4.65 3.32
CA PRO A 405 -11.43 3.50 4.00
C PRO A 405 -9.89 3.55 4.05
N ALA A 406 -9.29 2.95 5.08
CA ALA A 406 -7.84 2.91 5.25
C ALA A 406 -7.08 2.38 4.00
N PRO A 407 -7.57 1.37 3.26
CA PRO A 407 -6.94 0.92 2.02
C PRO A 407 -6.75 2.01 0.97
N LEU A 408 -7.72 2.90 0.77
CA LEU A 408 -7.60 4.01 -0.19
C LEU A 408 -6.57 5.05 0.27
N GLN A 409 -6.52 5.34 1.57
CA GLN A 409 -5.51 6.24 2.15
C GLN A 409 -4.09 5.62 2.04
N TYR A 410 -3.98 4.29 2.14
CA TYR A 410 -2.74 3.56 1.99
C TYR A 410 -2.19 3.61 0.55
N ILE A 411 -3.04 3.41 -0.47
CA ILE A 411 -2.57 3.37 -1.86
C ILE A 411 -2.37 4.76 -2.48
N ALA A 412 -3.02 5.82 -1.96
CA ALA A 412 -3.00 7.16 -2.53
C ALA A 412 -1.58 7.70 -2.82
N PRO A 413 -0.58 7.63 -1.91
CA PRO A 413 0.76 8.12 -2.20
C PRO A 413 1.47 7.31 -3.28
N TYR A 414 1.25 6.00 -3.36
CA TYR A 414 1.80 5.16 -4.43
C TYR A 414 1.16 5.46 -5.78
N ALA A 415 -0.15 5.70 -5.81
CA ALA A 415 -0.90 6.11 -6.99
C ALA A 415 -0.39 7.48 -7.51
N GLY A 416 -0.23 8.46 -6.63
CA GLY A 416 0.35 9.77 -6.97
C GLY A 416 1.77 9.67 -7.50
N THR A 417 2.58 8.77 -6.91
CA THR A 417 3.95 8.51 -7.39
C THR A 417 3.95 7.87 -8.78
N ALA A 418 3.05 6.92 -9.05
CA ALA A 418 2.93 6.29 -10.36
C ALA A 418 2.53 7.31 -11.45
N LEU A 419 1.65 8.27 -11.13
CA LEU A 419 1.35 9.40 -12.02
C LEU A 419 2.57 10.30 -12.24
N ALA A 420 3.32 10.62 -11.17
CA ALA A 420 4.54 11.41 -11.27
C ALA A 420 5.62 10.74 -12.14
N GLU A 421 5.78 9.42 -12.00
CA GLU A 421 6.72 8.62 -12.80
C GLU A 421 6.39 8.63 -14.30
N TYR A 422 5.11 8.69 -14.66
CA TYR A 422 4.71 8.80 -16.07
C TYR A 422 5.35 10.03 -16.73
N PHE A 423 5.31 11.17 -16.07
CA PHE A 423 5.92 12.40 -16.56
C PHE A 423 7.45 12.39 -16.44
N MET A 424 8.02 11.85 -15.37
CA MET A 424 9.47 11.75 -15.18
C MET A 424 10.13 10.96 -16.31
N TYR A 425 9.55 9.82 -16.70
CA TYR A 425 10.08 8.99 -17.78
C TYR A 425 9.88 9.59 -19.19
N GLN A 426 9.06 10.65 -19.31
CA GLN A 426 8.93 11.48 -20.50
C GLN A 426 9.92 12.67 -20.53
N GLY A 427 10.81 12.77 -19.54
CA GLY A 427 11.80 13.83 -19.45
C GLY A 427 11.32 15.10 -18.76
N LYS A 428 10.13 15.08 -18.14
CA LYS A 428 9.60 16.24 -17.39
C LYS A 428 10.10 16.24 -15.95
N ASP A 429 10.25 17.41 -15.37
CA ASP A 429 10.50 17.57 -13.95
C ASP A 429 9.17 17.61 -13.19
N VAL A 430 9.07 16.84 -12.12
CA VAL A 430 7.85 16.70 -11.32
C VAL A 430 8.12 17.11 -9.88
N LEU A 431 7.20 17.86 -9.29
CA LEU A 431 7.13 18.13 -7.86
C LEU A 431 5.97 17.33 -7.27
N ILE A 432 6.25 16.43 -6.33
CA ILE A 432 5.21 15.68 -5.63
C ILE A 432 5.17 16.05 -4.15
N VAL A 433 3.97 16.33 -3.65
CA VAL A 433 3.69 16.62 -2.23
C VAL A 433 2.88 15.50 -1.65
N TYR A 434 3.28 14.97 -0.49
CA TYR A 434 2.51 13.99 0.28
C TYR A 434 2.03 14.62 1.58
N ASP A 435 0.74 15.00 1.65
CA ASP A 435 0.16 15.67 2.80
C ASP A 435 -0.97 14.85 3.44
N ASP A 436 -0.70 14.04 4.50
CA ASP A 436 0.59 13.81 5.16
C ASP A 436 0.92 12.31 5.31
N LEU A 437 2.19 11.98 5.39
CA LEU A 437 2.65 10.61 5.58
C LEU A 437 2.42 10.08 7.01
N SER A 438 2.14 10.93 7.99
CA SER A 438 1.75 10.47 9.33
C SER A 438 0.42 9.74 9.27
N LYS A 439 -0.57 10.26 8.53
CA LYS A 439 -1.85 9.59 8.32
C LYS A 439 -1.72 8.34 7.45
N HIS A 440 -0.84 8.37 6.46
CA HIS A 440 -0.48 7.19 5.68
C HIS A 440 0.00 6.05 6.57
N ALA A 441 0.92 6.33 7.50
CA ALA A 441 1.41 5.36 8.47
C ALA A 441 0.28 4.82 9.38
N VAL A 442 -0.63 5.69 9.83
CA VAL A 442 -1.80 5.29 10.64
C VAL A 442 -2.73 4.36 9.85
N ALA A 443 -3.02 4.67 8.59
CA ALA A 443 -3.81 3.80 7.72
C ALA A 443 -3.15 2.43 7.54
N TYR A 444 -1.84 2.39 7.30
CA TYR A 444 -1.09 1.14 7.20
C TYR A 444 -1.08 0.34 8.49
N ARG A 445 -0.96 1.01 9.65
CA ARG A 445 -1.08 0.36 10.97
C ARG A 445 -2.44 -0.29 11.16
N ALA A 446 -3.52 0.41 10.82
CA ALA A 446 -4.88 -0.11 10.90
C ALA A 446 -5.05 -1.38 10.03
N ILE A 447 -4.64 -1.32 8.77
CA ILE A 447 -4.66 -2.48 7.85
C ILE A 447 -3.84 -3.65 8.40
N SER A 448 -2.63 -3.38 8.90
CA SER A 448 -1.73 -4.42 9.41
C SER A 448 -2.26 -5.12 10.66
N LEU A 449 -2.92 -4.38 11.55
CA LEU A 449 -3.56 -4.95 12.74
C LEU A 449 -4.77 -5.81 12.38
N LEU A 450 -5.57 -5.37 11.39
CA LEU A 450 -6.71 -6.15 10.89
C LEU A 450 -6.26 -7.43 10.15
N LEU A 451 -5.10 -7.41 9.48
CA LEU A 451 -4.45 -8.58 8.90
C LEU A 451 -3.69 -9.42 9.94
N GLU A 452 -3.87 -9.15 11.23
CA GLU A 452 -3.23 -9.88 12.34
C GLU A 452 -1.70 -9.91 12.31
N ARG A 453 -1.06 -8.91 11.67
CA ARG A 453 0.40 -8.78 11.70
C ARG A 453 0.87 -8.34 13.07
N SER A 454 1.96 -8.94 13.55
CA SER A 454 2.52 -8.62 14.87
C SER A 454 2.89 -7.13 14.99
N PRO A 455 2.35 -6.40 15.98
CA PRO A 455 2.69 -5.00 16.19
C PRO A 455 4.09 -4.84 16.78
N GLY A 456 4.80 -3.80 16.33
CA GLY A 456 6.08 -3.35 16.88
C GLY A 456 5.95 -2.06 17.69
N ARG A 457 6.98 -1.19 17.62
CA ARG A 457 7.01 0.10 18.32
C ARG A 457 5.81 0.97 17.95
N GLU A 458 5.13 1.56 18.94
CA GLU A 458 3.92 2.38 18.78
C GLU A 458 2.79 1.67 18.02
N ALA A 459 2.74 0.34 18.12
CA ALA A 459 1.82 -0.54 17.42
C ALA A 459 1.93 -0.51 15.87
N TYR A 460 2.99 0.07 15.31
CA TYR A 460 3.27 -0.03 13.88
C TYR A 460 3.85 -1.40 13.54
N PRO A 461 3.57 -1.94 12.35
CA PRO A 461 4.20 -3.18 11.89
C PRO A 461 5.70 -2.98 11.66
N GLY A 462 6.48 -4.06 11.76
CA GLY A 462 7.95 -4.00 11.66
C GLY A 462 8.48 -3.45 10.33
N ASP A 463 7.68 -3.49 9.27
CA ASP A 463 8.03 -3.05 7.92
C ASP A 463 7.61 -1.61 7.59
N VAL A 464 7.18 -0.80 8.58
CA VAL A 464 6.75 0.59 8.34
C VAL A 464 7.90 1.48 7.81
N PHE A 465 9.14 1.18 8.14
CA PHE A 465 10.29 1.83 7.51
C PHE A 465 10.33 1.54 6.01
N TYR A 466 10.16 0.29 5.62
CA TYR A 466 10.13 -0.13 4.23
C TYR A 466 8.94 0.48 3.46
N LEU A 467 7.80 0.66 4.13
CA LEU A 467 6.63 1.37 3.57
C LEU A 467 7.02 2.73 2.98
N HIS A 468 7.66 3.58 3.77
CA HIS A 468 8.04 4.93 3.33
C HIS A 468 9.30 4.94 2.48
N SER A 469 10.27 4.05 2.71
CA SER A 469 11.49 4.00 1.92
C SER A 469 11.23 3.59 0.48
N ARG A 470 10.43 2.53 0.24
CA ARG A 470 10.07 2.10 -1.13
C ARG A 470 9.24 3.13 -1.90
N LEU A 471 8.48 3.99 -1.19
CA LEU A 471 7.76 5.12 -1.78
C LEU A 471 8.72 6.25 -2.17
N LEU A 472 9.50 6.73 -1.20
CA LEU A 472 10.33 7.93 -1.36
C LEU A 472 11.58 7.69 -2.22
N GLU A 473 12.13 6.48 -2.25
CA GLU A 473 13.26 6.13 -3.12
C GLU A 473 12.93 6.19 -4.62
N ARG A 474 11.66 6.18 -4.99
CA ARG A 474 11.20 6.39 -6.37
C ARG A 474 11.41 7.83 -6.83
N SER A 475 11.49 8.77 -5.88
CA SER A 475 11.79 10.17 -6.16
C SER A 475 13.29 10.37 -6.35
N SER A 476 13.69 10.73 -7.55
CA SER A 476 15.08 10.89 -7.96
C SER A 476 15.17 11.69 -9.25
N ARG A 477 16.39 12.06 -9.65
CA ARG A 477 16.69 12.56 -10.98
C ARG A 477 17.28 11.45 -11.81
N VAL A 478 16.73 11.18 -12.98
CA VAL A 478 17.19 10.10 -13.86
C VAL A 478 18.07 10.61 -15.00
N THR A 479 18.91 9.70 -15.54
CA THR A 479 19.76 9.99 -16.69
C THR A 479 18.92 10.14 -17.97
N ALA A 480 19.48 10.73 -19.01
CA ALA A 480 18.79 10.90 -20.30
C ALA A 480 18.38 9.55 -20.92
N GLU A 481 19.18 8.50 -20.70
CA GLU A 481 18.92 7.12 -21.16
C GLU A 481 17.72 6.49 -20.43
N ALA A 482 17.53 6.87 -19.17
CA ALA A 482 16.42 6.42 -18.34
C ALA A 482 15.19 7.36 -18.39
N GLY A 483 15.13 8.32 -19.35
CA GLY A 483 14.00 9.24 -19.53
C GLY A 483 14.33 10.71 -19.30
N GLY A 484 15.36 11.06 -18.51
CA GLY A 484 15.91 12.42 -18.38
C GLY A 484 15.21 13.37 -17.41
N GLY A 485 14.05 12.99 -16.85
CA GLY A 485 13.28 13.82 -15.93
C GLY A 485 13.69 13.68 -14.47
N SER A 486 12.89 14.26 -13.58
CA SER A 486 13.07 14.14 -12.12
C SER A 486 11.74 14.13 -11.36
N ILE A 487 11.74 13.51 -10.18
CA ILE A 487 10.67 13.68 -9.18
C ILE A 487 11.29 14.25 -7.92
N THR A 488 10.89 15.46 -7.55
CA THR A 488 11.22 16.11 -6.28
C THR A 488 10.08 15.85 -5.30
N ALA A 489 10.38 15.24 -4.15
CA ALA A 489 9.37 14.90 -3.16
C ALA A 489 9.41 15.84 -1.96
N LEU A 490 8.24 16.33 -1.57
CA LEU A 490 7.99 17.07 -0.33
C LEU A 490 7.04 16.25 0.55
N PRO A 491 7.54 15.21 1.25
CA PRO A 491 6.74 14.54 2.28
C PRO A 491 6.49 15.47 3.45
N ILE A 492 5.27 15.43 4.00
CA ILE A 492 4.87 16.17 5.19
C ILE A 492 4.69 15.17 6.33
N ILE A 493 5.28 15.46 7.47
CA ILE A 493 5.12 14.72 8.73
C ILE A 493 4.62 15.67 9.81
N GLU A 494 3.64 15.21 10.57
CA GLU A 494 3.12 15.92 11.73
C GLU A 494 3.78 15.39 13.01
N THR A 495 4.36 16.30 13.79
CA THR A 495 4.87 16.01 15.14
C THR A 495 3.83 16.37 16.21
N GLN A 496 4.03 15.87 17.41
CA GLN A 496 3.28 16.23 18.61
C GLN A 496 4.25 16.87 19.61
N ALA A 497 3.97 18.10 20.03
CA ALA A 497 4.80 18.86 20.96
C ALA A 497 6.29 18.96 20.53
N GLY A 498 6.56 19.05 19.23
CA GLY A 498 7.91 19.16 18.70
C GLY A 498 8.75 17.87 18.76
N ASP A 499 8.15 16.72 19.13
CA ASP A 499 8.90 15.46 19.27
C ASP A 499 9.28 14.88 17.91
N VAL A 500 10.52 15.12 17.49
CA VAL A 500 11.13 14.54 16.29
C VAL A 500 11.71 13.16 16.54
N SER A 501 11.76 12.68 17.79
CA SER A 501 12.30 11.37 18.18
C SER A 501 11.25 10.25 18.12
N ALA A 502 9.98 10.58 17.87
CA ALA A 502 8.91 9.62 17.64
C ALA A 502 9.22 8.71 16.45
N TYR A 503 8.57 7.55 16.37
CA TYR A 503 8.96 6.48 15.46
C TYR A 503 8.84 6.87 13.98
N ILE A 504 7.72 7.44 13.56
CA ILE A 504 7.52 7.83 12.15
C ILE A 504 8.41 9.01 11.73
N PRO A 505 8.49 10.12 12.49
CA PRO A 505 9.44 11.20 12.22
C PRO A 505 10.88 10.73 12.01
N THR A 506 11.40 9.92 12.93
CA THR A 506 12.78 9.39 12.87
C THR A 506 13.02 8.57 11.61
N ASN A 507 12.07 7.71 11.24
CA ASN A 507 12.17 6.90 10.04
C ASN A 507 12.23 7.78 8.77
N VAL A 508 11.33 8.75 8.64
CA VAL A 508 11.27 9.59 7.43
C VAL A 508 12.45 10.55 7.34
N ILE A 509 12.94 11.10 8.45
CA ILE A 509 14.18 11.90 8.50
C ILE A 509 15.38 11.09 7.96
N SER A 510 15.46 9.79 8.27
CA SER A 510 16.56 8.95 7.80
C SER A 510 16.46 8.59 6.31
N ILE A 511 15.25 8.53 5.75
CA ILE A 511 15.01 8.20 4.34
C ILE A 511 15.24 9.43 3.44
N THR A 512 14.94 10.64 3.92
CA THR A 512 14.99 11.87 3.14
C THR A 512 16.40 12.48 3.06
N ASP A 513 16.62 13.35 2.06
CA ASP A 513 17.89 14.04 1.82
C ASP A 513 18.00 15.35 2.63
N GLY A 514 17.09 15.59 3.52
CA GLY A 514 17.04 16.74 4.41
C GLY A 514 15.65 16.94 5.00
N GLN A 515 15.55 17.94 5.89
CA GLN A 515 14.28 18.31 6.50
C GLN A 515 14.19 19.82 6.74
N ILE A 516 13.00 20.35 6.56
CA ILE A 516 12.60 21.71 6.97
C ILE A 516 11.73 21.56 8.22
N TYR A 517 12.31 21.93 9.35
CA TYR A 517 11.61 21.87 10.64
C TYR A 517 10.89 23.17 10.93
N LEU A 518 9.57 23.10 11.14
CA LEU A 518 8.72 24.22 11.49
C LEU A 518 8.40 24.20 12.98
N GLU A 519 8.82 25.25 13.66
CA GLU A 519 8.74 25.40 15.11
C GLU A 519 7.48 26.17 15.51
N SER A 520 6.72 25.63 16.46
CA SER A 520 5.47 26.25 16.94
C SER A 520 5.72 27.59 17.63
N GLU A 521 6.79 27.70 18.42
CA GLU A 521 7.13 28.94 19.14
C GLU A 521 7.42 30.08 18.17
N LEU A 522 8.18 29.84 17.11
CA LEU A 522 8.44 30.83 16.05
C LEU A 522 7.15 31.25 15.33
N PHE A 523 6.28 30.27 15.05
CA PHE A 523 5.02 30.54 14.38
C PHE A 523 4.12 31.48 15.20
N PHE A 524 3.98 31.19 16.49
CA PHE A 524 3.18 32.02 17.42
C PHE A 524 3.84 33.35 17.74
N ALA A 525 5.18 33.44 17.72
CA ALA A 525 5.91 34.70 17.83
C ALA A 525 5.78 35.59 16.57
N GLY A 526 5.09 35.09 15.51
CA GLY A 526 4.85 35.87 14.27
C GLY A 526 5.95 35.73 13.22
N GLN A 527 6.95 34.88 13.45
CA GLN A 527 7.93 34.52 12.42
C GLN A 527 7.31 33.52 11.45
N ARG A 528 7.00 33.98 10.25
CA ARG A 528 6.37 33.16 9.20
C ARG A 528 7.07 33.36 7.87
N PRO A 529 7.57 32.26 7.23
CA PRO A 529 7.52 30.86 7.68
C PRO A 529 8.37 30.59 8.92
N ALA A 530 7.90 29.67 9.77
CA ALA A 530 8.47 29.35 11.07
C ALA A 530 9.64 28.35 10.99
N VAL A 531 10.54 28.55 10.04
CA VAL A 531 11.66 27.62 9.76
C VAL A 531 12.71 27.74 10.87
N ASN A 532 12.95 26.62 11.56
CA ASN A 532 14.02 26.54 12.54
C ASN A 532 15.37 26.32 11.84
N VAL A 533 16.29 27.28 11.99
CA VAL A 533 17.60 27.28 11.31
C VAL A 533 18.54 26.20 11.86
N GLY A 534 18.41 25.83 13.13
CA GLY A 534 19.28 24.84 13.79
C GLY A 534 18.94 23.40 13.42
N LEU A 535 17.63 23.09 13.35
CA LEU A 535 17.13 21.72 13.10
C LEU A 535 16.87 21.42 11.62
N SER A 536 16.79 22.45 10.77
CA SER A 536 16.60 22.26 9.33
C SER A 536 17.94 21.98 8.63
N VAL A 537 17.92 21.04 7.68
CA VAL A 537 19.11 20.60 6.96
C VAL A 537 18.74 20.25 5.51
N SER A 538 19.52 20.69 4.54
CA SER A 538 19.52 20.15 3.18
C SER A 538 20.88 19.50 2.89
N ARG A 539 20.88 18.18 2.61
CA ARG A 539 22.11 17.43 2.32
C ARG A 539 22.66 17.74 0.91
N VAL A 540 21.82 18.18 -0.01
CA VAL A 540 22.23 18.64 -1.34
C VAL A 540 22.86 20.04 -1.23
N GLY A 541 22.28 20.92 -0.43
CA GLY A 541 22.81 22.22 -0.10
C GLY A 541 23.19 23.06 -1.31
N GLY A 542 24.34 23.71 -1.26
CA GLY A 542 24.82 24.62 -2.30
C GLY A 542 25.02 24.01 -3.70
N ALA A 543 24.95 22.69 -3.87
CA ALA A 543 24.95 22.06 -5.20
C ALA A 543 23.65 22.37 -5.98
N ALA A 544 22.54 22.61 -5.27
CA ALA A 544 21.24 22.99 -5.83
C ALA A 544 21.00 24.52 -5.81
N GLN A 545 22.04 25.34 -5.68
CA GLN A 545 21.94 26.80 -5.75
C GLN A 545 22.62 27.38 -7.00
N THR A 546 22.08 28.48 -7.48
CA THR A 546 22.81 29.31 -8.46
C THR A 546 24.05 29.92 -7.81
N LYS A 547 25.08 30.22 -8.63
CA LYS A 547 26.30 30.86 -8.12
C LYS A 547 26.00 32.18 -7.39
N ALA A 548 25.02 32.96 -7.86
CA ALA A 548 24.61 34.22 -7.28
C ALA A 548 23.99 33.99 -5.87
N MET A 549 23.03 33.07 -5.75
CA MET A 549 22.39 32.74 -4.47
C MET A 549 23.41 32.21 -3.47
N LYS A 550 24.29 31.30 -3.87
CA LYS A 550 25.34 30.75 -3.01
C LYS A 550 26.29 31.84 -2.46
N LYS A 551 26.61 32.83 -3.26
CA LYS A 551 27.45 33.95 -2.82
C LYS A 551 26.70 34.92 -1.89
N ALA A 552 25.43 35.21 -2.21
CA ALA A 552 24.63 36.17 -1.43
C ALA A 552 24.18 35.64 -0.08
N ALA A 553 23.81 34.33 -0.02
CA ALA A 553 23.21 33.71 1.16
C ALA A 553 24.20 32.91 2.03
N GLY A 554 25.48 32.86 1.67
CA GLY A 554 26.46 31.95 2.28
C GLY A 554 26.68 32.14 3.79
N SER A 555 26.52 33.35 4.31
CA SER A 555 26.69 33.66 5.75
C SER A 555 25.38 33.66 6.55
N ILE A 556 24.23 33.83 5.92
CA ILE A 556 22.92 34.04 6.58
C ILE A 556 22.63 32.98 7.66
N ARG A 557 22.92 31.72 7.37
CA ARG A 557 22.69 30.63 8.33
C ARG A 557 23.56 30.75 9.57
N ILE A 558 24.81 31.13 9.40
CA ILE A 558 25.76 31.30 10.50
C ILE A 558 25.37 32.53 11.35
N ASP A 559 25.04 33.62 10.68
CA ASP A 559 24.64 34.89 11.32
C ASP A 559 23.38 34.71 12.16
N LEU A 560 22.39 33.97 11.65
CA LEU A 560 21.15 33.65 12.37
C LEU A 560 21.37 32.67 13.53
N ALA A 561 22.26 31.69 13.39
CA ALA A 561 22.60 30.78 14.48
C ALA A 561 23.25 31.54 15.64
N GLN A 562 24.21 32.44 15.35
CA GLN A 562 24.83 33.30 16.31
C GLN A 562 23.84 34.27 16.98
N TYR A 563 22.94 34.86 16.19
CA TYR A 563 21.88 35.72 16.72
C TYR A 563 21.02 34.99 17.75
N ARG A 564 20.60 33.77 17.49
CA ARG A 564 19.77 32.97 18.42
C ARG A 564 20.50 32.63 19.70
N GLU A 565 21.78 32.27 19.65
CA GLU A 565 22.60 32.05 20.84
C GLU A 565 22.68 33.31 21.68
N MET A 566 22.91 34.46 21.06
CA MET A 566 22.99 35.73 21.77
C MET A 566 21.65 36.21 22.32
N GLU A 567 20.55 36.01 21.62
CA GLU A 567 19.21 36.38 22.04
C GLU A 567 18.83 35.75 23.39
N VAL A 568 19.20 34.50 23.61
CA VAL A 568 19.00 33.80 24.88
C VAL A 568 19.80 34.48 26.00
N PHE A 569 21.03 34.90 25.73
CA PHE A 569 21.89 35.57 26.74
C PHE A 569 21.45 37.00 27.05
N THR A 570 20.83 37.72 26.09
CA THR A 570 20.34 39.08 26.32
C THR A 570 19.23 39.18 27.36
N GLN A 571 18.48 38.11 27.57
CA GLN A 571 17.45 38.05 28.62
C GLN A 571 18.03 38.11 30.01
N PHE A 572 19.33 37.83 30.18
CA PHE A 572 20.01 37.74 31.46
C PHE A 572 21.12 38.80 31.68
N ALA A 573 21.55 39.52 30.63
CA ALA A 573 22.66 40.46 30.69
C ALA A 573 22.20 41.92 30.52
N SER A 574 22.44 42.75 31.49
CA SER A 574 22.08 44.18 31.47
C SER A 574 23.06 45.08 30.68
N ASP A 575 24.33 44.67 30.53
CA ASP A 575 25.35 45.41 29.80
C ASP A 575 25.97 44.59 28.68
N LEU A 576 25.61 44.92 27.44
CA LEU A 576 26.17 44.35 26.23
C LEU A 576 27.20 45.31 25.63
N ASP A 577 28.30 44.77 25.12
CA ASP A 577 29.28 45.52 24.36
C ASP A 577 28.72 45.95 22.96
N ASN A 578 29.35 46.92 22.32
CA ASN A 578 28.84 47.48 21.05
C ASN A 578 28.84 46.44 19.90
N ALA A 579 29.82 45.54 19.87
CA ALA A 579 29.91 44.51 18.84
C ALA A 579 28.74 43.52 18.95
N THR A 580 28.39 43.09 20.16
CA THR A 580 27.24 42.21 20.42
C THR A 580 25.92 42.92 20.08
N LYS A 581 25.78 44.23 20.35
CA LYS A 581 24.60 45.02 19.96
C LYS A 581 24.44 45.10 18.43
N GLU A 582 25.52 45.34 17.69
CA GLU A 582 25.51 45.37 16.23
C GLU A 582 25.12 43.99 15.65
N GLN A 583 25.66 42.92 16.20
CA GLN A 583 25.36 41.56 15.81
C GLN A 583 23.88 41.18 16.05
N LEU A 584 23.33 41.57 17.22
CA LEU A 584 21.89 41.39 17.53
C LEU A 584 21.00 42.20 16.59
N GLN A 585 21.38 43.47 16.29
CA GLN A 585 20.63 44.29 15.35
C GLN A 585 20.66 43.71 13.96
N HIS A 586 21.80 43.20 13.48
CA HIS A 586 21.93 42.53 12.19
C HIS A 586 21.06 41.28 12.12
N GLY A 587 21.10 40.40 13.12
CA GLY A 587 20.28 39.21 13.19
C GLY A 587 18.78 39.52 13.24
N HIS A 588 18.37 40.57 13.98
CA HIS A 588 16.97 41.01 13.98
C HIS A 588 16.51 41.48 12.59
N VAL A 589 17.33 42.27 11.89
CA VAL A 589 17.02 42.70 10.52
C VAL A 589 16.90 41.50 9.57
N LEU A 590 17.78 40.49 9.68
CA LEU A 590 17.68 39.26 8.91
C LEU A 590 16.40 38.51 9.22
N MET A 591 15.98 38.38 10.48
CA MET A 591 14.73 37.73 10.86
C MET A 591 13.51 38.44 10.26
N GLU A 592 13.49 39.78 10.26
CA GLU A 592 12.43 40.56 9.62
C GLU A 592 12.42 40.40 8.11
N LEU A 593 13.59 40.36 7.46
CA LEU A 593 13.72 40.13 6.02
C LEU A 593 13.19 38.75 5.57
N LEU A 594 13.34 37.74 6.42
CA LEU A 594 12.89 36.37 6.16
C LEU A 594 11.39 36.15 6.41
N LYS A 595 10.68 37.12 6.96
CA LYS A 595 9.22 37.08 7.07
C LYS A 595 8.59 37.23 5.67
N GLN A 596 7.77 36.30 5.31
CA GLN A 596 7.12 36.25 4.02
C GLN A 596 5.65 35.86 4.19
N PRO A 597 4.69 36.70 3.70
CA PRO A 597 3.29 36.32 3.72
C PRO A 597 3.03 35.14 2.80
N LEU A 598 1.95 34.41 3.03
CA LEU A 598 1.44 33.40 2.12
C LEU A 598 1.03 34.03 0.79
N CYS A 599 1.31 33.34 -0.31
CA CYS A 599 0.88 33.76 -1.66
C CYS A 599 -0.62 33.56 -1.89
#